data_4c7d5c5487420a2ca0c04ef8f89466fa
#
_entry.id   4c7d5c5487420a2ca0c04ef8f89466fa
#
_cell.length_a   1.000
_cell.length_b   1.000
_cell.length_c   1.000
_cell.angle_alpha   90.00
_cell.angle_beta   90.00
_cell.angle_gamma   90.00
#
_symmetry.space_group_name_H-M   'P 1'
#
loop_
_entity.id
_entity.type
_entity.pdbx_description
1 polymer ?
#
loop_
_entity_poly.entity_id
_entity_poly.type
_entity_poly.pdbx_seq_one_letter_code
_entity_poly.pdbx_strand_id
1 'polypeptide(L)'
;LSLTGTRHRFALKFTKAETDLGVTRGTDKGLDGSSDASVTLSKLMKTGGTLTASLANDLVLYFDGKPKVPSLTLNLTQPLLRGAGADIATEVLTQAERDVVYEVRDFSHYQKTFALEVVNDYLDLLQQGDSMRLSYNNYTNRLFFQTEVNARVGGGLQAEFNAKQAQQSVYTAKISYISATNAFQNSLDDFKQKLSLPLGTDLRLDFNVLEQLDEIGLPPVAVSDEVGYYLAITNRLDFLNVIDRFEDSKRKVKVARQDLLPSLSLIADASLKDEFYSSFQPEDFTATAKVRLNLPLDQLAERNAYRTSLINFERQIRTLATQLDKLRDGIRADVRNLERQRQNYSTQLDALKNAEEELLATRERLRLGFAGVRTRDIITAQDGLLAAQQALSRAMVDYHKTRLKLLKDVGSLDT
;
A
#
# COMPACT_ATOMS: atom_id res chain seq x y z
N LEU A 1 6.88 11.73 -11.06
CA LEU A 1 8.13 12.06 -11.78
C LEU A 1 8.32 11.21 -13.05
N SER A 2 8.10 9.90 -13.04
CA SER A 2 8.24 9.03 -14.23
C SER A 2 7.28 9.42 -15.36
N LEU A 3 6.01 9.66 -15.05
CA LEU A 3 5.00 10.08 -16.04
C LEU A 3 5.36 11.44 -16.66
N THR A 4 5.79 12.41 -15.86
CA THR A 4 6.20 13.74 -16.35
C THR A 4 7.39 13.62 -17.32
N GLY A 5 8.39 12.79 -16.97
CA GLY A 5 9.53 12.51 -17.85
C GLY A 5 9.12 11.81 -19.15
N THR A 6 8.17 10.87 -19.06
CA THR A 6 7.67 10.14 -20.24
C THR A 6 6.82 11.05 -21.15
N ARG A 7 5.93 11.88 -20.60
CA ARG A 7 5.17 12.89 -21.36
C ARG A 7 6.10 13.90 -22.05
N HIS A 8 7.20 14.27 -21.37
CA HIS A 8 8.21 15.15 -21.94
C HIS A 8 8.86 14.57 -23.21
N ARG A 9 8.94 13.24 -23.38
CA ARG A 9 9.45 12.62 -24.61
C ARG A 9 8.63 12.97 -25.86
N PHE A 10 7.32 13.19 -25.72
CA PHE A 10 6.40 13.56 -26.80
C PHE A 10 6.21 15.07 -26.94
N ALA A 11 6.78 15.86 -26.05
CA ALA A 11 6.77 17.30 -26.15
C ALA A 11 7.75 17.80 -27.23
N LEU A 12 7.55 19.02 -27.68
CA LEU A 12 8.55 19.72 -28.47
C LEU A 12 9.76 20.00 -27.57
N LYS A 13 10.95 19.60 -28.03
CA LYS A 13 12.19 19.76 -27.25
C LYS A 13 13.23 20.52 -28.00
N PHE A 14 13.94 21.38 -27.28
CA PHE A 14 15.25 21.85 -27.68
C PHE A 14 16.24 20.73 -27.32
N THR A 15 16.73 19.99 -28.33
CA THR A 15 17.56 18.81 -28.10
C THR A 15 19.05 19.13 -28.12
N LYS A 16 19.43 20.18 -28.81
CA LYS A 16 20.81 20.57 -28.93
C LYS A 16 20.92 22.07 -29.13
N ALA A 17 21.78 22.73 -28.39
CA ALA A 17 22.34 24.03 -28.69
C ALA A 17 23.86 23.85 -28.55
N GLU A 18 24.56 23.90 -29.66
CA GLU A 18 25.99 23.62 -29.72
C GLU A 18 26.67 24.75 -30.45
N THR A 19 27.87 25.11 -29.97
CA THR A 19 28.74 26.08 -30.62
C THR A 19 30.11 25.47 -30.68
N ASP A 20 30.60 25.13 -31.87
CA ASP A 20 31.92 24.62 -32.09
C ASP A 20 32.84 25.74 -32.57
N LEU A 21 33.97 25.92 -31.89
CA LEU A 21 34.98 26.86 -32.27
C LEU A 21 36.23 26.09 -32.71
N GLY A 22 36.53 26.11 -33.99
CA GLY A 22 37.70 25.43 -34.56
C GLY A 22 38.70 26.42 -35.16
N VAL A 23 39.98 26.18 -34.94
CA VAL A 23 41.07 26.90 -35.63
C VAL A 23 41.90 25.84 -36.33
N THR A 24 41.92 25.86 -37.65
CA THR A 24 42.75 24.98 -38.50
C THR A 24 43.87 25.77 -39.14
N ARG A 25 45.08 25.26 -39.03
CA ARG A 25 46.26 25.80 -39.73
C ARG A 25 46.61 24.89 -40.90
N GLY A 26 46.35 25.37 -42.11
CA GLY A 26 46.78 24.67 -43.33
C GLY A 26 48.23 25.01 -43.67
N THR A 27 48.93 24.07 -44.32
CA THR A 27 50.33 24.21 -44.73
C THR A 27 50.57 25.27 -45.82
N ASP A 28 49.49 25.67 -46.54
CA ASP A 28 49.55 26.63 -47.64
C ASP A 28 48.58 27.82 -47.51
N LYS A 29 47.81 27.91 -46.45
CA LYS A 29 46.88 29.01 -46.19
C LYS A 29 46.88 29.35 -44.72
N GLY A 30 46.69 30.60 -44.42
CA GLY A 30 46.70 31.14 -43.06
C GLY A 30 45.75 30.45 -42.07
N LEU A 31 45.69 30.94 -40.87
CA LEU A 31 44.77 30.48 -39.83
C LEU A 31 43.27 30.60 -40.28
N ASP A 32 42.63 29.46 -40.48
CA ASP A 32 41.17 29.39 -40.72
C ASP A 32 40.46 29.14 -39.40
N GLY A 33 39.60 30.05 -38.96
CA GLY A 33 38.70 29.91 -37.84
C GLY A 33 37.34 29.47 -38.33
N SER A 34 36.80 28.35 -37.77
CA SER A 34 35.43 27.91 -38.01
C SER A 34 34.64 27.98 -36.70
N SER A 35 33.41 28.41 -36.81
CA SER A 35 32.47 28.34 -35.68
C SER A 35 31.09 28.03 -36.19
N ASP A 36 30.54 26.93 -35.70
CA ASP A 36 29.23 26.47 -36.01
C ASP A 36 28.33 26.60 -34.80
N ALA A 37 27.25 27.37 -34.89
CA ALA A 37 26.20 27.35 -33.87
C ALA A 37 24.94 26.69 -34.45
N SER A 38 24.44 25.71 -33.73
CA SER A 38 23.24 25.02 -34.14
C SER A 38 22.21 24.89 -33.00
N VAL A 39 20.96 25.14 -33.34
CA VAL A 39 19.81 24.90 -32.46
C VAL A 39 18.92 23.85 -33.10
N THR A 40 18.66 22.76 -32.39
CA THR A 40 17.85 21.66 -32.89
C THR A 40 16.61 21.47 -32.01
N LEU A 41 15.47 21.47 -32.65
CA LEU A 41 14.17 21.16 -32.10
C LEU A 41 13.77 19.74 -32.55
N SER A 42 13.30 18.91 -31.64
CA SER A 42 12.79 17.59 -31.99
C SER A 42 11.44 17.32 -31.34
N LYS A 43 10.61 16.56 -32.07
CA LYS A 43 9.30 16.09 -31.58
C LYS A 43 9.11 14.63 -31.98
N LEU A 44 8.86 13.77 -30.97
CA LEU A 44 8.39 12.41 -31.18
C LEU A 44 6.87 12.43 -31.37
N MET A 45 6.40 11.90 -32.49
CA MET A 45 4.98 11.79 -32.80
C MET A 45 4.39 10.51 -32.22
N LYS A 46 3.09 10.51 -31.93
CA LYS A 46 2.37 9.33 -31.44
C LYS A 46 2.40 8.15 -32.41
N THR A 47 2.65 8.39 -33.70
CA THR A 47 2.81 7.35 -34.72
C THR A 47 4.18 6.65 -34.70
N GLY A 48 5.08 7.10 -33.82
CA GLY A 48 6.46 6.66 -33.74
C GLY A 48 7.42 7.45 -34.64
N GLY A 49 6.90 8.39 -35.43
CA GLY A 49 7.73 9.27 -36.25
C GLY A 49 8.42 10.34 -35.44
N THR A 50 9.60 10.79 -35.91
CA THR A 50 10.35 11.90 -35.33
C THR A 50 10.43 13.04 -36.33
N LEU A 51 10.05 14.23 -35.90
CA LEU A 51 10.25 15.46 -36.64
C LEU A 51 11.37 16.23 -35.96
N THR A 52 12.41 16.56 -36.72
CA THR A 52 13.55 17.35 -36.27
C THR A 52 13.67 18.59 -37.12
N ALA A 53 13.82 19.76 -36.51
CA ALA A 53 14.13 21.01 -37.17
C ALA A 53 15.46 21.53 -36.60
N SER A 54 16.43 21.72 -37.45
CA SER A 54 17.74 22.26 -37.07
C SER A 54 18.01 23.56 -37.82
N LEU A 55 18.31 24.59 -37.04
CA LEU A 55 18.85 25.86 -37.55
C LEU A 55 20.33 25.88 -37.22
N ALA A 56 21.16 25.83 -38.22
CA ALA A 56 22.61 25.96 -38.06
C ALA A 56 23.04 27.29 -38.73
N ASN A 57 23.84 28.04 -38.03
CA ASN A 57 24.43 29.27 -38.53
C ASN A 57 25.89 29.32 -38.09
N ASP A 58 26.73 29.64 -39.05
CA ASP A 58 28.12 29.91 -38.83
C ASP A 58 28.25 31.30 -38.21
N LEU A 59 28.41 31.38 -36.91
CA LEU A 59 28.35 32.62 -36.12
C LEU A 59 29.67 33.40 -36.08
N VAL A 60 30.75 32.86 -36.64
CA VAL A 60 32.04 33.47 -36.45
C VAL A 60 32.44 34.46 -37.48
N LEU A 61 32.80 35.50 -36.94
CA LEU A 61 33.83 36.46 -37.24
C LEU A 61 34.59 36.11 -38.51
N TYR A 62 34.34 36.85 -39.52
CA TYR A 62 34.93 36.79 -40.83
C TYR A 62 36.45 36.99 -40.81
N PHE A 63 37.21 35.91 -40.71
CA PHE A 63 38.64 36.01 -40.94
C PHE A 63 39.04 35.64 -42.39
N ASP A 64 38.10 35.05 -43.17
CA ASP A 64 38.41 34.60 -44.55
C ASP A 64 37.58 35.29 -45.64
N GLY A 65 36.71 36.26 -45.30
CA GLY A 65 35.92 37.04 -46.25
C GLY A 65 34.81 36.27 -46.99
N LYS A 66 34.53 35.00 -46.61
CA LYS A 66 33.47 34.22 -47.23
C LYS A 66 32.11 34.49 -46.59
N PRO A 67 31.04 34.58 -47.37
CA PRO A 67 29.69 34.73 -46.83
C PRO A 67 29.27 33.50 -46.07
N LYS A 68 28.71 33.69 -44.90
CA LYS A 68 28.21 32.64 -44.01
C LYS A 68 26.75 32.36 -44.30
N VAL A 69 26.43 31.10 -44.53
CA VAL A 69 25.13 30.64 -45.00
C VAL A 69 24.33 29.99 -43.87
N PRO A 70 23.30 30.64 -43.35
CA PRO A 70 22.38 29.98 -42.43
C PRO A 70 21.70 28.80 -43.15
N SER A 71 21.59 27.67 -42.47
CA SER A 71 20.88 26.52 -42.98
C SER A 71 19.76 26.08 -42.06
N LEU A 72 18.55 26.01 -42.62
CA LEU A 72 17.41 25.39 -41.94
C LEU A 72 17.21 24.01 -42.51
N THR A 73 17.30 22.98 -41.68
CA THR A 73 17.04 21.60 -42.07
C THR A 73 15.85 21.05 -41.30
N LEU A 74 14.91 20.46 -42.03
CA LEU A 74 13.78 19.71 -41.49
C LEU A 74 13.99 18.24 -41.86
N ASN A 75 13.91 17.39 -40.87
CA ASN A 75 13.98 15.94 -41.06
C ASN A 75 12.74 15.27 -40.43
N LEU A 76 12.03 14.50 -41.23
CA LEU A 76 10.93 13.65 -40.81
C LEU A 76 11.33 12.19 -41.02
N THR A 77 11.40 11.43 -39.95
CA THR A 77 11.59 9.99 -40.03
C THR A 77 10.36 9.29 -39.47
N GLN A 78 9.62 8.56 -40.32
CA GLN A 78 8.43 7.81 -39.97
C GLN A 78 8.68 6.31 -40.11
N PRO A 79 8.69 5.53 -39.02
CA PRO A 79 8.74 4.06 -39.10
C PRO A 79 7.41 3.54 -39.70
N LEU A 80 7.52 2.55 -40.58
CA LEU A 80 6.38 1.92 -41.26
C LEU A 80 6.14 0.45 -40.82
N LEU A 81 7.16 -0.19 -40.26
CA LEU A 81 7.09 -1.57 -39.72
C LEU A 81 7.51 -1.62 -38.27
N ARG A 82 8.80 -1.87 -37.96
CA ARG A 82 9.32 -1.91 -36.59
C ARG A 82 9.16 -0.56 -35.91
N GLY A 83 8.47 -0.52 -34.77
CA GLY A 83 8.22 0.74 -34.03
C GLY A 83 7.10 1.61 -34.62
N ALA A 84 6.39 1.15 -35.66
CA ALA A 84 5.26 1.86 -36.23
C ALA A 84 3.97 1.59 -35.47
N GLY A 85 3.10 2.61 -35.46
CA GLY A 85 1.77 2.52 -34.87
C GLY A 85 1.71 3.13 -33.45
N ALA A 86 0.57 3.73 -33.17
CA ALA A 86 0.36 4.46 -31.92
C ALA A 86 0.52 3.54 -30.71
N ASP A 87 -0.04 2.36 -30.74
CA ASP A 87 0.02 1.39 -29.62
C ASP A 87 1.45 1.02 -29.22
N ILE A 88 2.36 0.95 -30.19
CA ILE A 88 3.77 0.60 -29.97
C ILE A 88 4.57 1.82 -29.53
N ALA A 89 4.41 2.91 -30.26
CA ALA A 89 5.16 4.14 -30.00
C ALA A 89 4.80 4.79 -28.67
N THR A 90 3.53 4.66 -28.23
CA THR A 90 3.05 5.22 -26.96
C THR A 90 3.03 4.22 -25.81
N GLU A 91 3.48 2.97 -25.98
CA GLU A 91 3.43 1.95 -24.91
C GLU A 91 4.13 2.42 -23.63
N VAL A 92 5.28 3.06 -23.75
CA VAL A 92 6.01 3.61 -22.58
C VAL A 92 5.19 4.69 -21.86
N LEU A 93 4.44 5.51 -22.62
CA LEU A 93 3.54 6.51 -22.03
C LEU A 93 2.33 5.84 -21.37
N THR A 94 1.70 4.89 -22.06
CA THR A 94 0.57 4.12 -21.55
C THR A 94 0.95 3.40 -20.24
N GLN A 95 2.12 2.75 -20.21
CA GLN A 95 2.60 2.09 -18.99
C GLN A 95 2.81 3.11 -17.85
N ALA A 96 3.45 4.24 -18.13
CA ALA A 96 3.66 5.28 -17.11
C ALA A 96 2.34 5.89 -16.59
N GLU A 97 1.33 6.01 -17.43
CA GLU A 97 -0.01 6.45 -17.02
C GLU A 97 -0.72 5.40 -16.16
N ARG A 98 -0.59 4.12 -16.50
CA ARG A 98 -1.12 3.00 -15.70
C ARG A 98 -0.41 2.87 -14.36
N ASP A 99 0.91 3.03 -14.33
CA ASP A 99 1.70 2.99 -13.09
C ASP A 99 1.20 4.05 -12.09
N VAL A 100 0.84 5.26 -12.57
CA VAL A 100 0.23 6.27 -11.69
C VAL A 100 -1.13 5.81 -11.13
N VAL A 101 -1.95 5.16 -11.95
CA VAL A 101 -3.24 4.60 -11.48
C VAL A 101 -3.00 3.51 -10.43
N TYR A 102 -1.98 2.66 -10.62
CA TYR A 102 -1.61 1.63 -9.65
C TYR A 102 -1.18 2.23 -8.31
N GLU A 103 -0.33 3.24 -8.34
CA GLU A 103 0.13 3.94 -7.14
C GLU A 103 -1.04 4.64 -6.40
N VAL A 104 -1.98 5.26 -7.12
CA VAL A 104 -3.17 5.88 -6.51
C VAL A 104 -4.07 4.82 -5.84
N ARG A 105 -4.28 3.67 -6.49
CA ARG A 105 -5.06 2.57 -5.91
C ARG A 105 -4.35 1.94 -4.71
N ASP A 106 -3.04 1.73 -4.80
CA ASP A 106 -2.23 1.20 -3.70
C ASP A 106 -2.23 2.17 -2.51
N PHE A 107 -2.14 3.49 -2.76
CA PHE A 107 -2.26 4.50 -1.73
C PHE A 107 -3.65 4.51 -1.06
N SER A 108 -4.73 4.43 -1.83
CA SER A 108 -6.09 4.35 -1.29
C SER A 108 -6.30 3.06 -0.48
N HIS A 109 -5.77 1.93 -0.94
CA HIS A 109 -5.78 0.69 -0.17
C HIS A 109 -4.97 0.80 1.13
N TYR A 110 -3.81 1.45 1.07
CA TYR A 110 -3.00 1.75 2.26
C TYR A 110 -3.76 2.60 3.27
N GLN A 111 -4.45 3.67 2.83
CA GLN A 111 -5.25 4.53 3.72
C GLN A 111 -6.32 3.71 4.46
N LYS A 112 -7.07 2.85 3.76
CA LYS A 112 -8.09 1.97 4.36
C LYS A 112 -7.46 0.98 5.35
N THR A 113 -6.31 0.42 5.02
CA THR A 113 -5.59 -0.52 5.89
C THR A 113 -5.08 0.18 7.14
N PHE A 114 -4.48 1.36 6.99
CA PHE A 114 -3.99 2.15 8.10
C PHE A 114 -5.11 2.62 9.04
N ALA A 115 -6.24 3.09 8.48
CA ALA A 115 -7.41 3.47 9.26
C ALA A 115 -7.93 2.28 10.08
N LEU A 116 -8.04 1.09 9.46
CA LEU A 116 -8.45 -0.12 10.16
C LEU A 116 -7.45 -0.52 11.27
N GLU A 117 -6.16 -0.41 11.03
CA GLU A 117 -5.14 -0.66 12.05
C GLU A 117 -5.26 0.29 13.23
N VAL A 118 -5.48 1.59 12.99
CA VAL A 118 -5.69 2.59 14.05
C VAL A 118 -6.94 2.27 14.86
N VAL A 119 -8.05 1.90 14.20
CA VAL A 119 -9.28 1.49 14.88
C VAL A 119 -9.06 0.23 15.72
N ASN A 120 -8.35 -0.77 15.19
CA ASN A 120 -8.04 -1.99 15.92
C ASN A 120 -7.17 -1.72 17.17
N ASP A 121 -6.14 -0.89 17.04
CA ASP A 121 -5.28 -0.52 18.17
C ASP A 121 -6.06 0.30 19.21
N TYR A 122 -6.97 1.16 18.77
CA TYR A 122 -7.85 1.90 19.68
C TYR A 122 -8.78 0.97 20.47
N LEU A 123 -9.39 -0.02 19.80
CA LEU A 123 -10.24 -1.03 20.46
C LEU A 123 -9.43 -1.89 21.44
N ASP A 124 -8.20 -2.29 21.06
CA ASP A 124 -7.30 -3.03 21.94
C ASP A 124 -6.92 -2.20 23.17
N LEU A 125 -6.67 -0.91 22.98
CA LEU A 125 -6.35 0.02 24.08
C LEU A 125 -7.55 0.21 25.03
N LEU A 126 -8.77 0.31 24.51
CA LEU A 126 -10.00 0.35 25.31
C LEU A 126 -10.17 -0.96 26.11
N GLN A 127 -9.95 -2.11 25.49
CA GLN A 127 -10.04 -3.41 26.15
C GLN A 127 -8.97 -3.58 27.25
N GLN A 128 -7.76 -3.07 27.03
CA GLN A 128 -6.72 -3.09 28.08
C GLN A 128 -7.05 -2.15 29.23
N GLY A 129 -7.65 -0.97 28.96
CA GLY A 129 -8.13 -0.07 30.01
C GLY A 129 -9.26 -0.70 30.82
N ASP A 130 -10.19 -1.42 30.18
CA ASP A 130 -11.22 -2.20 30.85
C ASP A 130 -10.62 -3.32 31.71
N SER A 131 -9.64 -4.06 31.20
CA SER A 131 -8.91 -5.09 31.95
C SER A 131 -8.19 -4.52 33.18
N MET A 132 -7.63 -3.31 33.08
CA MET A 132 -7.05 -2.59 34.22
C MET A 132 -8.12 -2.25 35.25
N ARG A 133 -9.29 -1.74 34.83
CA ARG A 133 -10.43 -1.44 35.72
C ARG A 133 -10.93 -2.67 36.43
N LEU A 134 -11.11 -3.78 35.72
CA LEU A 134 -11.52 -5.08 36.30
C LEU A 134 -10.49 -5.60 37.31
N SER A 135 -9.19 -5.46 37.01
CA SER A 135 -8.11 -5.84 37.94
C SER A 135 -8.11 -4.99 39.19
N TYR A 136 -8.39 -3.68 39.09
CA TYR A 136 -8.57 -2.79 40.24
C TYR A 136 -9.78 -3.20 41.10
N ASN A 137 -10.91 -3.48 40.46
CA ASN A 137 -12.12 -3.95 41.15
C ASN A 137 -11.88 -5.28 41.87
N ASN A 138 -11.16 -6.20 41.24
CA ASN A 138 -10.76 -7.44 41.90
C ASN A 138 -9.86 -7.19 43.12
N TYR A 139 -8.86 -6.31 42.99
CA TYR A 139 -7.99 -5.93 44.11
C TYR A 139 -8.79 -5.36 45.28
N THR A 140 -9.73 -4.44 45.03
CA THR A 140 -10.58 -3.85 46.11
C THR A 140 -11.50 -4.90 46.72
N ASN A 141 -12.09 -5.78 45.94
CA ASN A 141 -12.92 -6.89 46.42
C ASN A 141 -12.09 -7.87 47.30
N ARG A 142 -10.81 -8.07 47.02
CA ARG A 142 -9.90 -8.90 47.83
C ARG A 142 -9.60 -8.21 49.18
N LEU A 143 -9.44 -6.87 49.19
CA LEU A 143 -9.28 -6.12 50.46
C LEU A 143 -10.51 -6.24 51.35
N PHE A 144 -11.73 -6.13 50.79
CA PHE A 144 -12.95 -6.31 51.58
C PHE A 144 -13.06 -7.77 52.09
N PHE A 145 -12.75 -8.77 51.26
CA PHE A 145 -12.75 -10.16 51.67
C PHE A 145 -11.71 -10.42 52.79
N GLN A 146 -10.50 -9.86 52.70
CA GLN A 146 -9.49 -9.99 53.73
C GLN A 146 -10.01 -9.42 55.05
N THR A 147 -10.69 -8.25 55.07
CA THR A 147 -11.26 -7.68 56.24
C THR A 147 -12.32 -8.57 56.89
N GLU A 148 -13.18 -9.18 56.07
CA GLU A 148 -14.20 -10.18 56.48
C GLU A 148 -13.55 -11.36 57.15
N VAL A 149 -12.52 -11.98 56.49
CA VAL A 149 -11.82 -13.15 57.00
C VAL A 149 -11.12 -12.81 58.32
N ASN A 150 -10.48 -11.64 58.45
CA ASN A 150 -9.83 -11.18 59.69
C ASN A 150 -10.84 -11.07 60.85
N ALA A 151 -12.02 -10.51 60.58
CA ALA A 151 -13.09 -10.41 61.60
C ALA A 151 -13.58 -11.79 62.04
N ARG A 152 -13.69 -12.76 61.14
CA ARG A 152 -14.08 -14.14 61.45
C ARG A 152 -12.98 -14.89 62.25
N VAL A 153 -11.71 -14.64 61.96
CA VAL A 153 -10.58 -15.18 62.74
C VAL A 153 -10.57 -14.56 64.16
N GLY A 154 -10.75 -13.24 64.27
CA GLY A 154 -10.86 -12.54 65.57
C GLY A 154 -12.03 -13.04 66.41
N GLY A 155 -13.14 -13.44 65.78
CA GLY A 155 -14.30 -14.08 66.44
C GLY A 155 -14.12 -15.58 66.70
N GLY A 156 -12.97 -16.19 66.38
CA GLY A 156 -12.72 -17.61 66.59
C GLY A 156 -13.46 -18.56 65.62
N LEU A 157 -14.07 -17.99 64.56
CA LEU A 157 -14.86 -18.75 63.59
C LEU A 157 -13.98 -19.37 62.44
N GLN A 158 -12.73 -18.90 62.30
CA GLN A 158 -11.77 -19.41 61.31
C GLN A 158 -10.35 -19.45 61.91
N ALA A 159 -9.52 -20.32 61.33
CA ALA A 159 -8.11 -20.45 61.75
C ALA A 159 -7.28 -19.28 61.19
N GLU A 160 -6.23 -18.86 61.91
CA GLU A 160 -5.31 -17.76 61.50
C GLU A 160 -4.69 -17.99 60.10
N PHE A 161 -4.49 -19.21 59.70
CA PHE A 161 -4.04 -19.59 58.36
C PHE A 161 -4.91 -18.98 57.25
N ASN A 162 -6.23 -18.93 57.48
CA ASN A 162 -7.14 -18.33 56.48
C ASN A 162 -6.91 -16.83 56.30
N ALA A 163 -6.56 -16.11 57.38
CA ALA A 163 -6.19 -14.68 57.29
C ALA A 163 -4.93 -14.47 56.46
N LYS A 164 -3.90 -15.33 56.65
CA LYS A 164 -2.67 -15.29 55.86
C LYS A 164 -2.93 -15.58 54.37
N GLN A 165 -3.83 -16.52 54.08
CA GLN A 165 -4.24 -16.86 52.73
C GLN A 165 -5.00 -15.70 52.05
N ALA A 166 -5.92 -15.07 52.76
CA ALA A 166 -6.62 -13.89 52.26
C ALA A 166 -5.64 -12.72 52.02
N GLN A 167 -4.70 -12.50 52.91
CA GLN A 167 -3.66 -11.49 52.75
C GLN A 167 -2.78 -11.75 51.53
N GLN A 168 -2.35 -12.99 51.29
CA GLN A 168 -1.58 -13.37 50.07
C GLN A 168 -2.36 -13.11 48.82
N SER A 169 -3.69 -13.39 48.80
CA SER A 169 -4.54 -13.12 47.64
C SER A 169 -4.63 -11.61 47.31
N VAL A 170 -4.62 -10.75 48.31
CA VAL A 170 -4.56 -9.28 48.13
C VAL A 170 -3.26 -8.85 47.44
N TYR A 171 -2.11 -9.43 47.88
CA TYR A 171 -0.83 -9.10 47.27
C TYR A 171 -0.78 -9.54 45.81
N THR A 172 -1.30 -10.74 45.50
CA THR A 172 -1.39 -11.23 44.11
C THR A 172 -2.27 -10.33 43.25
N ALA A 173 -3.45 -9.95 43.75
CA ALA A 173 -4.36 -9.05 43.02
C ALA A 173 -3.75 -7.66 42.82
N LYS A 174 -2.99 -7.13 43.81
CA LYS A 174 -2.27 -5.86 43.68
C LYS A 174 -1.19 -5.93 42.59
N ILE A 175 -0.43 -7.01 42.53
CA ILE A 175 0.58 -7.23 41.49
C ILE A 175 -0.10 -7.27 40.11
N SER A 176 -1.21 -8.00 39.98
CA SER A 176 -1.98 -8.08 38.73
C SER A 176 -2.49 -6.70 38.28
N TYR A 177 -3.00 -5.88 39.21
CA TYR A 177 -3.43 -4.51 38.91
C TYR A 177 -2.25 -3.63 38.45
N ILE A 178 -1.09 -3.68 39.13
CA ILE A 178 0.11 -2.94 38.74
C ILE A 178 0.55 -3.35 37.33
N SER A 179 0.57 -4.66 37.04
CA SER A 179 0.94 -5.18 35.71
C SER A 179 -0.03 -4.73 34.64
N ALA A 180 -1.35 -4.75 34.90
CA ALA A 180 -2.37 -4.27 33.97
C ALA A 180 -2.24 -2.76 33.71
N THR A 181 -1.92 -1.97 34.73
CA THR A 181 -1.68 -0.54 34.63
C THR A 181 -0.48 -0.24 33.74
N ASN A 182 0.64 -0.94 33.96
CA ASN A 182 1.84 -0.79 33.14
C ASN A 182 1.59 -1.21 31.67
N ALA A 183 0.87 -2.32 31.45
CA ALA A 183 0.52 -2.77 30.11
C ALA A 183 -0.33 -1.73 29.36
N PHE A 184 -1.33 -1.16 30.05
CA PHE A 184 -2.17 -0.10 29.48
C PHE A 184 -1.36 1.15 29.14
N GLN A 185 -0.45 1.59 30.01
CA GLN A 185 0.40 2.77 29.75
C GLN A 185 1.33 2.54 28.56
N ASN A 186 1.97 1.37 28.47
CA ASN A 186 2.81 1.03 27.33
C ASN A 186 2.02 1.04 26.01
N SER A 187 0.83 0.44 26.01
CA SER A 187 -0.03 0.43 24.81
C SER A 187 -0.53 1.82 24.43
N LEU A 188 -0.75 2.70 25.41
CA LEU A 188 -1.09 4.10 25.17
C LEU A 188 0.07 4.84 24.51
N ASP A 189 1.29 4.60 24.95
CA ASP A 189 2.49 5.21 24.35
C ASP A 189 2.75 4.68 22.96
N ASP A 190 2.57 3.37 22.71
CA ASP A 190 2.66 2.75 21.37
C ASP A 190 1.62 3.36 20.43
N PHE A 191 0.39 3.57 20.90
CA PHE A 191 -0.68 4.20 20.12
C PHE A 191 -0.35 5.66 19.78
N LYS A 192 0.19 6.44 20.72
CA LYS A 192 0.67 7.81 20.46
C LYS A 192 1.77 7.82 19.39
N GLN A 193 2.74 6.91 19.48
CA GLN A 193 3.82 6.78 18.48
C GLN A 193 3.25 6.47 17.11
N LYS A 194 2.30 5.54 17.00
CA LYS A 194 1.65 5.20 15.72
C LYS A 194 0.96 6.40 15.08
N LEU A 195 0.35 7.26 15.92
CA LEU A 195 -0.29 8.49 15.45
C LEU A 195 0.70 9.67 15.29
N SER A 196 2.00 9.44 15.52
CA SER A 196 3.04 10.47 15.50
C SER A 196 2.78 11.62 16.48
N LEU A 197 2.11 11.32 17.62
CA LEU A 197 1.88 12.28 18.69
C LEU A 197 3.06 12.29 19.66
N PRO A 198 3.40 13.45 20.27
CA PRO A 198 4.37 13.51 21.35
C PRO A 198 3.92 12.65 22.55
N LEU A 199 4.84 11.91 23.18
CA LEU A 199 4.52 11.03 24.32
C LEU A 199 3.89 11.81 25.49
N GLY A 200 4.24 13.10 25.69
CA GLY A 200 3.68 13.97 26.71
C GLY A 200 2.24 14.45 26.45
N THR A 201 1.64 14.09 25.31
CA THR A 201 0.25 14.48 25.00
C THR A 201 -0.73 13.75 25.92
N ASP A 202 -1.62 14.48 26.58
CA ASP A 202 -2.72 13.90 27.35
C ASP A 202 -3.80 13.39 26.39
N LEU A 203 -3.84 12.06 26.19
CA LEU A 203 -4.83 11.40 25.35
C LEU A 203 -5.93 10.83 26.25
N ARG A 204 -7.15 11.33 26.11
CA ARG A 204 -8.31 10.84 26.82
C ARG A 204 -9.09 9.87 25.95
N LEU A 205 -9.24 8.66 26.46
CA LEU A 205 -10.00 7.60 25.80
C LEU A 205 -11.48 7.69 26.19
N ASP A 206 -12.35 7.45 25.24
CA ASP A 206 -13.78 7.33 25.50
C ASP A 206 -14.15 5.85 25.74
N PHE A 207 -14.28 5.47 27.00
CA PHE A 207 -14.68 4.12 27.38
C PHE A 207 -16.16 3.82 27.13
N ASN A 208 -17.01 4.84 26.88
CA ASN A 208 -18.42 4.62 26.52
C ASN A 208 -18.55 3.85 25.19
N VAL A 209 -17.51 3.88 24.36
CA VAL A 209 -17.49 3.09 23.12
C VAL A 209 -17.64 1.59 23.40
N LEU A 210 -17.07 1.04 24.47
CA LEU A 210 -17.25 -0.37 24.83
C LEU A 210 -18.70 -0.68 25.24
N GLU A 211 -19.35 0.23 25.97
CA GLU A 211 -20.77 0.10 26.35
C GLU A 211 -21.67 0.17 25.11
N GLN A 212 -21.38 1.09 24.18
CA GLN A 212 -22.11 1.18 22.91
C GLN A 212 -21.93 -0.07 22.05
N LEU A 213 -20.72 -0.66 22.02
CA LEU A 213 -20.49 -1.92 21.30
C LEU A 213 -21.26 -3.08 21.93
N ASP A 214 -21.41 -3.12 23.25
CA ASP A 214 -22.20 -4.11 23.95
C ASP A 214 -23.70 -3.93 23.66
N GLU A 215 -24.22 -2.71 23.64
CA GLU A 215 -25.59 -2.38 23.26
C GLU A 215 -25.91 -2.75 21.80
N ILE A 216 -24.99 -2.48 20.87
CA ILE A 216 -25.12 -2.86 19.45
C ILE A 216 -25.07 -4.39 19.30
N GLY A 217 -24.38 -5.06 20.21
CA GLY A 217 -24.19 -6.50 20.20
C GLY A 217 -23.34 -6.98 19.02
N LEU A 218 -23.63 -8.17 18.53
CA LEU A 218 -22.90 -8.79 17.42
C LEU A 218 -23.69 -8.72 16.11
N PRO A 219 -23.66 -7.60 15.36
CA PRO A 219 -24.40 -7.47 14.12
C PRO A 219 -23.90 -8.48 13.08
N PRO A 220 -24.76 -9.36 12.55
CA PRO A 220 -24.34 -10.38 11.60
C PRO A 220 -23.89 -9.73 10.29
N VAL A 221 -22.87 -10.31 9.66
CA VAL A 221 -22.48 -9.98 8.29
C VAL A 221 -23.03 -11.08 7.39
N ALA A 222 -24.11 -10.80 6.67
CA ALA A 222 -24.76 -11.75 5.76
C ALA A 222 -24.00 -11.79 4.41
N VAL A 223 -22.74 -12.17 4.43
CA VAL A 223 -21.91 -12.34 3.23
C VAL A 223 -21.55 -13.83 3.11
N SER A 224 -22.08 -14.48 2.05
CA SER A 224 -21.62 -15.82 1.71
C SER A 224 -20.22 -15.76 1.07
N ASP A 225 -19.52 -16.90 1.12
CA ASP A 225 -18.17 -17.05 0.50
C ASP A 225 -18.14 -16.57 -0.95
N GLU A 226 -19.19 -16.89 -1.73
CA GLU A 226 -19.27 -16.58 -3.16
C GLU A 226 -19.53 -15.10 -3.41
N VAL A 227 -20.45 -14.51 -2.66
CA VAL A 227 -20.78 -13.06 -2.75
C VAL A 227 -19.57 -12.24 -2.30
N GLY A 228 -18.93 -12.61 -1.18
CA GLY A 228 -17.74 -11.95 -0.67
C GLY A 228 -16.59 -12.01 -1.68
N TYR A 229 -16.36 -13.16 -2.31
CA TYR A 229 -15.35 -13.31 -3.35
C TYR A 229 -15.63 -12.43 -4.57
N TYR A 230 -16.88 -12.38 -5.06
CA TYR A 230 -17.27 -11.52 -6.17
C TYR A 230 -17.06 -10.04 -5.85
N LEU A 231 -17.51 -9.60 -4.67
CA LEU A 231 -17.33 -8.22 -4.22
C LEU A 231 -15.84 -7.86 -4.08
N ALA A 232 -15.01 -8.78 -3.57
CA ALA A 232 -13.59 -8.55 -3.44
C ALA A 232 -12.90 -8.37 -4.79
N ILE A 233 -13.23 -9.17 -5.81
CA ILE A 233 -12.67 -9.01 -7.16
C ILE A 233 -13.02 -7.65 -7.77
N THR A 234 -14.26 -7.17 -7.54
CA THR A 234 -14.76 -5.93 -8.17
C THR A 234 -14.33 -4.66 -7.44
N ASN A 235 -14.20 -4.73 -6.11
CA ASN A 235 -14.03 -3.53 -5.28
C ASN A 235 -12.63 -3.37 -4.68
N ARG A 236 -11.85 -4.46 -4.57
CA ARG A 236 -10.50 -4.35 -4.00
C ARG A 236 -9.53 -3.71 -4.97
N LEU A 237 -9.06 -2.54 -4.60
CA LEU A 237 -8.18 -1.72 -5.45
C LEU A 237 -6.82 -2.39 -5.73
N ASP A 238 -6.24 -3.07 -4.73
CA ASP A 238 -5.01 -3.84 -4.89
C ASP A 238 -5.19 -5.02 -5.86
N PHE A 239 -6.35 -5.67 -5.83
CA PHE A 239 -6.65 -6.77 -6.73
C PHE A 239 -6.91 -6.29 -8.17
N LEU A 240 -7.54 -5.13 -8.36
CA LEU A 240 -7.68 -4.50 -9.67
C LEU A 240 -6.31 -4.22 -10.31
N ASN A 241 -5.30 -3.85 -9.50
CA ASN A 241 -3.92 -3.71 -9.98
C ASN A 241 -3.33 -5.05 -10.47
N VAL A 242 -3.67 -6.18 -9.82
CA VAL A 242 -3.22 -7.52 -10.27
C VAL A 242 -3.79 -7.85 -11.65
N ILE A 243 -5.09 -7.58 -11.86
CA ILE A 243 -5.77 -7.80 -13.15
C ILE A 243 -5.13 -6.92 -14.23
N ASP A 244 -4.95 -5.64 -13.93
CA ASP A 244 -4.38 -4.69 -14.89
C ASP A 244 -2.93 -5.02 -15.26
N ARG A 245 -2.10 -5.46 -14.31
CA ARG A 245 -0.73 -5.93 -14.58
C ARG A 245 -0.69 -7.18 -15.45
N PHE A 246 -1.70 -8.04 -15.37
CA PHE A 246 -1.85 -9.14 -16.32
C PHE A 246 -2.08 -8.64 -17.75
N GLU A 247 -2.99 -7.65 -17.94
CA GLU A 247 -3.22 -7.04 -19.25
C GLU A 247 -1.96 -6.30 -19.78
N ASP A 248 -1.18 -5.68 -18.88
CA ASP A 248 0.11 -5.07 -19.23
C ASP A 248 1.09 -6.10 -19.79
N SER A 249 1.16 -7.29 -19.20
CA SER A 249 2.03 -8.35 -19.68
C SER A 249 1.68 -8.79 -21.09
N LYS A 250 0.40 -8.83 -21.43
CA LYS A 250 -0.10 -9.12 -22.78
C LYS A 250 0.32 -8.05 -23.80
N ARG A 251 0.24 -6.75 -23.42
CA ARG A 251 0.74 -5.66 -24.29
C ARG A 251 2.24 -5.76 -24.53
N LYS A 252 3.03 -6.09 -23.49
CA LYS A 252 4.50 -6.26 -23.60
C LYS A 252 4.88 -7.37 -24.57
N VAL A 253 4.09 -8.46 -24.66
CA VAL A 253 4.28 -9.49 -25.71
C VAL A 253 4.06 -8.91 -27.10
N LYS A 254 3.03 -8.07 -27.30
CA LYS A 254 2.77 -7.41 -28.58
C LYS A 254 3.95 -6.51 -29.00
N VAL A 255 4.51 -5.75 -28.06
CA VAL A 255 5.68 -4.89 -28.31
C VAL A 255 6.89 -5.73 -28.69
N ALA A 256 7.24 -6.75 -27.90
CA ALA A 256 8.37 -7.62 -28.18
C ALA A 256 8.25 -8.37 -29.50
N ARG A 257 7.02 -8.71 -29.93
CA ARG A 257 6.75 -9.29 -31.26
C ARG A 257 7.02 -8.26 -32.36
N GLN A 258 6.69 -7.01 -32.15
CA GLN A 258 6.91 -5.92 -33.10
C GLN A 258 8.41 -5.68 -33.36
N ASP A 259 9.24 -5.91 -32.34
CA ASP A 259 10.70 -5.78 -32.45
C ASP A 259 11.35 -6.81 -33.36
N LEU A 260 10.66 -7.92 -33.69
CA LEU A 260 11.10 -8.90 -34.67
C LEU A 260 10.92 -8.46 -36.14
N LEU A 261 10.15 -7.39 -36.37
CA LEU A 261 9.92 -6.92 -37.75
C LEU A 261 11.17 -6.20 -38.28
N PRO A 262 11.37 -6.24 -39.61
CA PRO A 262 12.38 -5.42 -40.26
C PRO A 262 12.12 -3.92 -40.00
N SER A 263 13.17 -3.13 -40.02
CA SER A 263 13.01 -1.68 -39.95
C SER A 263 12.79 -1.10 -41.32
N LEU A 264 11.57 -0.62 -41.60
CA LEU A 264 11.21 0.13 -42.78
C LEU A 264 10.82 1.55 -42.37
N SER A 265 11.50 2.56 -42.87
CA SER A 265 11.25 3.95 -42.51
C SER A 265 11.14 4.81 -43.77
N LEU A 266 10.17 5.71 -43.73
CA LEU A 266 10.08 6.82 -44.67
C LEU A 266 10.87 7.99 -44.06
N ILE A 267 11.80 8.53 -44.82
CA ILE A 267 12.63 9.67 -44.40
C ILE A 267 12.39 10.78 -45.42
N ALA A 268 11.97 11.92 -44.93
CA ALA A 268 11.83 13.14 -45.71
C ALA A 268 12.75 14.21 -45.11
N ASP A 269 13.65 14.70 -45.94
CA ASP A 269 14.59 15.77 -45.58
C ASP A 269 14.25 16.99 -46.44
N ALA A 270 14.17 18.16 -45.82
CA ALA A 270 14.09 19.43 -46.51
C ALA A 270 15.15 20.35 -45.96
N SER A 271 15.92 20.99 -46.82
CA SER A 271 16.95 21.94 -46.41
C SER A 271 16.84 23.21 -47.21
N LEU A 272 17.00 24.29 -46.51
CA LEU A 272 17.08 25.65 -47.05
C LEU A 272 18.43 26.22 -46.70
N LYS A 273 19.17 26.68 -47.70
CA LYS A 273 20.44 27.39 -47.53
C LYS A 273 20.36 28.69 -48.29
N ASP A 274 20.53 29.82 -47.63
CA ASP A 274 20.50 31.14 -48.26
C ASP A 274 21.80 31.87 -47.93
N GLU A 275 22.51 32.37 -48.98
CA GLU A 275 23.74 33.16 -48.85
C GLU A 275 23.50 34.59 -48.42
N PHE A 276 22.23 35.07 -48.55
CA PHE A 276 21.84 36.42 -48.15
C PHE A 276 20.43 36.47 -47.58
N TYR A 277 20.26 36.94 -46.39
CA TYR A 277 18.97 37.10 -45.68
C TYR A 277 17.86 37.88 -46.45
N SER A 278 18.10 38.31 -47.66
CA SER A 278 17.23 39.26 -48.39
C SER A 278 16.57 38.74 -49.65
N SER A 279 16.93 37.55 -50.15
CA SER A 279 16.31 37.03 -51.38
C SER A 279 16.18 35.54 -51.39
N PHE A 280 15.04 35.06 -50.89
CA PHE A 280 14.63 33.66 -50.97
C PHE A 280 14.46 33.25 -52.45
N GLN A 281 15.37 32.43 -52.97
CA GLN A 281 15.26 31.87 -54.29
C GLN A 281 14.79 30.41 -54.20
N PRO A 282 13.84 29.96 -55.06
CA PRO A 282 13.39 28.56 -55.03
C PRO A 282 14.53 27.55 -55.21
N GLU A 283 15.65 27.95 -55.76
CA GLU A 283 16.84 27.18 -56.01
C GLU A 283 17.61 26.82 -54.73
N ASP A 284 17.40 27.55 -53.64
CA ASP A 284 18.02 27.33 -52.34
C ASP A 284 17.30 26.26 -51.52
N PHE A 285 16.14 25.80 -51.99
CA PHE A 285 15.33 24.76 -51.35
C PHE A 285 15.63 23.40 -51.98
N THR A 286 16.07 22.47 -51.15
CA THR A 286 16.25 21.07 -51.51
C THR A 286 15.37 20.17 -50.67
N ALA A 287 14.53 19.36 -51.29
CA ALA A 287 13.72 18.35 -50.61
C ALA A 287 14.03 16.96 -51.16
N THR A 288 14.24 16.02 -50.29
CA THR A 288 14.45 14.61 -50.61
C THR A 288 13.54 13.73 -49.81
N ALA A 289 12.98 12.72 -50.48
CA ALA A 289 12.22 11.67 -49.80
C ALA A 289 12.83 10.30 -50.18
N LYS A 290 13.11 9.49 -49.17
CA LYS A 290 13.71 8.18 -49.35
C LYS A 290 13.07 7.14 -48.42
N VAL A 291 12.99 5.93 -48.91
CA VAL A 291 12.58 4.77 -48.11
C VAL A 291 13.82 4.00 -47.73
N ARG A 292 13.99 3.75 -46.42
CA ARG A 292 15.09 2.97 -45.89
C ARG A 292 14.57 1.66 -45.36
N LEU A 293 15.01 0.55 -45.95
CA LEU A 293 14.78 -0.80 -45.50
C LEU A 293 16.05 -1.34 -44.86
N ASN A 294 15.98 -1.75 -43.61
CA ASN A 294 17.06 -2.43 -42.88
C ASN A 294 16.58 -3.82 -42.48
N LEU A 295 17.21 -4.87 -43.10
CA LEU A 295 16.95 -6.26 -42.82
C LEU A 295 17.97 -6.76 -41.81
N PRO A 296 17.58 -7.00 -40.55
CA PRO A 296 18.51 -7.55 -39.58
C PRO A 296 18.81 -9.01 -39.90
N LEU A 297 20.08 -9.33 -40.18
CA LEU A 297 20.54 -10.67 -40.46
C LEU A 297 20.68 -11.53 -39.20
N ASP A 298 21.02 -10.89 -38.07
CA ASP A 298 21.03 -11.54 -36.78
C ASP A 298 19.95 -10.91 -35.88
N GLN A 299 19.05 -11.76 -35.40
CA GLN A 299 17.92 -11.39 -34.52
C GLN A 299 17.92 -12.21 -33.21
N LEU A 300 19.08 -12.75 -32.80
CA LEU A 300 19.14 -13.59 -31.60
C LEU A 300 18.65 -12.85 -30.34
N ALA A 301 19.04 -11.60 -30.20
CA ALA A 301 18.65 -10.75 -29.05
C ALA A 301 17.13 -10.50 -29.02
N GLU A 302 16.55 -10.11 -30.14
CA GLU A 302 15.10 -9.85 -30.28
C GLU A 302 14.27 -11.13 -30.09
N ARG A 303 14.72 -12.26 -30.65
CA ARG A 303 14.07 -13.57 -30.43
C ARG A 303 14.10 -13.97 -28.95
N ASN A 304 15.22 -13.77 -28.28
CA ASN A 304 15.33 -14.04 -26.85
C ASN A 304 14.46 -13.09 -26.02
N ALA A 305 14.40 -11.80 -26.36
CA ALA A 305 13.50 -10.83 -25.72
C ALA A 305 12.03 -11.23 -25.91
N TYR A 306 11.62 -11.64 -27.11
CA TYR A 306 10.26 -12.12 -27.37
C TYR A 306 9.94 -13.40 -26.57
N ARG A 307 10.84 -14.39 -26.56
CA ARG A 307 10.67 -15.62 -25.75
C ARG A 307 10.57 -15.28 -24.26
N THR A 308 11.40 -14.37 -23.77
CA THR A 308 11.34 -13.90 -22.38
C THR A 308 10.00 -13.24 -22.08
N SER A 309 9.45 -12.43 -22.99
CA SER A 309 8.13 -11.82 -22.82
C SER A 309 7.00 -12.84 -22.77
N LEU A 310 7.06 -13.92 -23.58
CA LEU A 310 6.12 -15.03 -23.51
C LEU A 310 6.19 -15.79 -22.20
N ILE A 311 7.40 -16.11 -21.73
CA ILE A 311 7.61 -16.77 -20.44
C ILE A 311 7.06 -15.91 -19.30
N ASN A 312 7.29 -14.59 -19.35
CA ASN A 312 6.77 -13.66 -18.35
C ASN A 312 5.24 -13.58 -18.39
N PHE A 313 4.64 -13.60 -19.58
CA PHE A 313 3.18 -13.66 -19.73
C PHE A 313 2.60 -14.96 -19.14
N GLU A 314 3.19 -16.11 -19.41
CA GLU A 314 2.79 -17.39 -18.80
C GLU A 314 2.94 -17.37 -17.27
N ARG A 315 4.00 -16.75 -16.75
CA ARG A 315 4.15 -16.54 -15.30
C ARG A 315 3.04 -15.68 -14.75
N GLN A 316 2.64 -14.60 -15.45
CA GLN A 316 1.55 -13.73 -15.01
C GLN A 316 0.19 -14.45 -14.99
N ILE A 317 -0.08 -15.34 -15.95
CA ILE A 317 -1.28 -16.20 -15.91
C ILE A 317 -1.31 -17.02 -14.62
N ARG A 318 -0.20 -17.70 -14.29
CA ARG A 318 -0.10 -18.50 -13.06
C ARG A 318 -0.20 -17.63 -11.79
N THR A 319 0.43 -16.47 -11.83
CA THR A 319 0.35 -15.50 -10.70
C THR A 319 -1.09 -15.05 -10.50
N LEU A 320 -1.81 -14.68 -11.55
CA LEU A 320 -3.22 -14.28 -11.48
C LEU A 320 -4.08 -15.42 -10.91
N ALA A 321 -3.93 -16.66 -11.41
CA ALA A 321 -4.64 -17.82 -10.89
C ALA A 321 -4.38 -18.02 -9.39
N THR A 322 -3.10 -17.99 -8.98
CA THR A 322 -2.72 -18.11 -7.55
C THR A 322 -3.28 -16.99 -6.70
N GLN A 323 -3.34 -15.75 -7.20
CA GLN A 323 -3.89 -14.62 -6.45
C GLN A 323 -5.43 -14.73 -6.32
N LEU A 324 -6.13 -15.24 -7.35
CA LEU A 324 -7.56 -15.54 -7.28
C LEU A 324 -7.86 -16.61 -6.23
N ASP A 325 -7.07 -17.69 -6.21
CA ASP A 325 -7.20 -18.75 -5.20
C ASP A 325 -6.95 -18.22 -3.80
N LYS A 326 -5.87 -17.44 -3.59
CA LYS A 326 -5.56 -16.80 -2.31
C LYS A 326 -6.66 -15.85 -1.84
N LEU A 327 -7.22 -15.07 -2.76
CA LEU A 327 -8.33 -14.17 -2.44
C LEU A 327 -9.55 -14.96 -1.96
N ARG A 328 -9.89 -16.04 -2.68
CA ARG A 328 -11.01 -16.93 -2.32
C ARG A 328 -10.80 -17.59 -0.97
N ASP A 329 -9.61 -18.14 -0.73
CA ASP A 329 -9.26 -18.76 0.55
C ASP A 329 -9.24 -17.75 1.69
N GLY A 330 -8.75 -16.53 1.45
CA GLY A 330 -8.77 -15.43 2.42
C GLY A 330 -10.19 -15.07 2.86
N ILE A 331 -11.09 -14.84 1.91
CA ILE A 331 -12.51 -14.52 2.22
C ILE A 331 -13.18 -15.67 2.98
N ARG A 332 -12.96 -16.93 2.55
CA ARG A 332 -13.48 -18.10 3.28
C ARG A 332 -12.96 -18.17 4.71
N ALA A 333 -11.69 -17.89 4.91
CA ALA A 333 -11.08 -17.87 6.23
C ALA A 333 -11.67 -16.76 7.11
N ASP A 334 -11.89 -15.56 6.54
CA ASP A 334 -12.47 -14.44 7.28
C ASP A 334 -13.93 -14.69 7.67
N VAL A 335 -14.76 -15.27 6.79
CA VAL A 335 -16.13 -15.66 7.11
C VAL A 335 -16.16 -16.72 8.24
N ARG A 336 -15.32 -17.76 8.13
CA ARG A 336 -15.21 -18.78 9.21
C ARG A 336 -14.69 -18.18 10.53
N ASN A 337 -13.75 -17.25 10.46
CA ASN A 337 -13.22 -16.59 11.65
C ASN A 337 -14.30 -15.71 12.32
N LEU A 338 -15.11 -15.00 11.54
CA LEU A 338 -16.20 -14.18 12.08
C LEU A 338 -17.22 -15.05 12.81
N GLU A 339 -17.62 -16.18 12.22
CA GLU A 339 -18.54 -17.13 12.86
C GLU A 339 -17.93 -17.75 14.12
N ARG A 340 -16.65 -18.10 14.08
CA ARG A 340 -15.92 -18.58 15.27
C ARG A 340 -15.90 -17.54 16.39
N GLN A 341 -15.69 -16.25 16.08
CA GLN A 341 -15.68 -15.19 17.09
C GLN A 341 -17.10 -14.96 17.66
N ARG A 342 -18.14 -15.09 16.84
CA ARG A 342 -19.53 -15.03 17.30
C ARG A 342 -19.84 -16.13 18.32
N GLN A 343 -19.47 -17.36 18.01
CA GLN A 343 -19.66 -18.50 18.91
C GLN A 343 -18.80 -18.37 20.18
N ASN A 344 -17.56 -17.86 20.05
CA ASN A 344 -16.69 -17.61 21.19
C ASN A 344 -17.33 -16.60 22.16
N TYR A 345 -17.85 -15.48 21.65
CA TYR A 345 -18.55 -14.48 22.48
C TYR A 345 -19.75 -15.11 23.23
N SER A 346 -20.60 -15.86 22.56
CA SER A 346 -21.73 -16.54 23.20
C SER A 346 -21.26 -17.47 24.32
N THR A 347 -20.20 -18.25 24.08
CA THR A 347 -19.61 -19.15 25.09
C THR A 347 -19.03 -18.38 26.28
N GLN A 348 -18.36 -17.23 26.04
CA GLN A 348 -17.81 -16.41 27.12
C GLN A 348 -18.91 -15.71 27.94
N LEU A 349 -20.04 -15.35 27.30
CA LEU A 349 -21.19 -14.80 28.00
C LEU A 349 -21.80 -15.82 28.96
N ASP A 350 -21.94 -17.08 28.54
CA ASP A 350 -22.42 -18.17 29.40
C ASP A 350 -21.41 -18.49 30.52
N ALA A 351 -20.10 -18.46 30.20
CA ALA A 351 -19.05 -18.62 31.19
C ALA A 351 -19.06 -17.53 32.26
N LEU A 352 -19.34 -16.27 31.86
CA LEU A 352 -19.46 -15.17 32.83
C LEU A 352 -20.64 -15.40 33.79
N LYS A 353 -21.83 -15.76 33.27
CA LYS A 353 -23.01 -16.06 34.11
C LYS A 353 -22.71 -17.16 35.12
N ASN A 354 -22.08 -18.25 34.67
CA ASN A 354 -21.69 -19.35 35.55
C ASN A 354 -20.69 -18.89 36.63
N ALA A 355 -19.70 -18.07 36.30
CA ALA A 355 -18.72 -17.55 37.25
C ALA A 355 -19.36 -16.59 38.28
N GLU A 356 -20.35 -15.78 37.89
CA GLU A 356 -21.13 -14.94 38.79
C GLU A 356 -21.95 -15.76 39.75
N GLU A 357 -22.67 -16.76 39.26
CA GLU A 357 -23.47 -17.68 40.09
C GLU A 357 -22.58 -18.50 41.05
N GLU A 358 -21.43 -18.99 40.60
CA GLU A 358 -20.44 -19.72 41.43
C GLU A 358 -19.95 -18.81 42.57
N LEU A 359 -19.55 -17.58 42.29
CA LEU A 359 -19.09 -16.65 43.32
C LEU A 359 -20.19 -16.35 44.33
N LEU A 360 -21.42 -16.08 43.85
CA LEU A 360 -22.56 -15.79 44.71
C LEU A 360 -22.89 -17.01 45.60
N ALA A 361 -22.99 -18.21 45.05
CA ALA A 361 -23.27 -19.42 45.75
C ALA A 361 -22.20 -19.72 46.80
N THR A 362 -20.93 -19.56 46.43
CA THR A 362 -19.78 -19.83 47.32
C THR A 362 -19.76 -18.82 48.48
N ARG A 363 -20.04 -17.53 48.24
CA ARG A 363 -20.17 -16.50 49.29
C ARG A 363 -21.30 -16.83 50.24
N GLU A 364 -22.50 -17.17 49.75
CA GLU A 364 -23.64 -17.50 50.59
C GLU A 364 -23.40 -18.74 51.47
N ARG A 365 -22.78 -19.80 50.88
CA ARG A 365 -22.40 -21.00 51.66
C ARG A 365 -21.40 -20.67 52.76
N LEU A 366 -20.41 -19.83 52.47
CA LEU A 366 -19.46 -19.37 53.51
C LEU A 366 -20.15 -18.54 54.58
N ARG A 367 -21.11 -17.67 54.22
CA ARG A 367 -21.90 -16.83 55.15
C ARG A 367 -22.76 -17.70 56.08
N LEU A 368 -23.39 -18.73 55.53
CA LEU A 368 -24.27 -19.64 56.27
C LEU A 368 -23.50 -20.66 57.09
N GLY A 369 -22.17 -20.71 57.01
CA GLY A 369 -21.34 -21.60 57.79
C GLY A 369 -21.39 -23.07 57.32
N PHE A 370 -21.72 -23.33 56.03
CA PHE A 370 -21.72 -24.72 55.50
C PHE A 370 -20.34 -25.33 55.64
N ALA A 371 -20.31 -26.52 56.22
CA ALA A 371 -19.09 -27.32 56.35
C ALA A 371 -18.57 -27.68 54.93
N GLY A 372 -17.31 -27.34 54.66
CA GLY A 372 -16.62 -27.67 53.38
C GLY A 372 -16.26 -26.47 52.50
N VAL A 373 -16.81 -25.28 52.70
CA VAL A 373 -16.40 -24.08 51.96
C VAL A 373 -15.24 -23.40 52.69
N ARG A 374 -14.13 -23.23 51.97
CA ARG A 374 -12.88 -22.68 52.49
C ARG A 374 -12.63 -21.28 51.90
N THR A 375 -11.80 -20.49 52.55
CA THR A 375 -11.30 -19.20 52.09
C THR A 375 -10.73 -19.31 50.67
N ARG A 376 -10.04 -20.42 50.32
CA ARG A 376 -9.52 -20.69 48.99
C ARG A 376 -10.62 -20.74 47.93
N ASP A 377 -11.79 -21.28 48.23
CA ASP A 377 -12.86 -21.49 47.25
C ASP A 377 -13.44 -20.11 46.80
N ILE A 378 -13.56 -19.15 47.75
CA ILE A 378 -13.93 -17.75 47.40
C ILE A 378 -12.83 -17.10 46.54
N ILE A 379 -11.57 -17.33 46.88
CA ILE A 379 -10.43 -16.80 46.13
C ILE A 379 -10.48 -17.31 44.70
N THR A 380 -10.68 -18.63 44.51
CA THR A 380 -10.77 -19.27 43.20
C THR A 380 -11.98 -18.75 42.38
N ALA A 381 -13.16 -18.63 43.03
CA ALA A 381 -14.36 -18.10 42.36
C ALA A 381 -14.19 -16.62 41.93
N GLN A 382 -13.48 -15.78 42.74
CA GLN A 382 -13.17 -14.41 42.35
C GLN A 382 -12.17 -14.35 41.18
N ASP A 383 -11.18 -15.26 41.13
CA ASP A 383 -10.25 -15.34 39.99
C ASP A 383 -10.99 -15.80 38.71
N GLY A 384 -11.89 -16.77 38.85
CA GLY A 384 -12.76 -17.24 37.77
C GLY A 384 -13.63 -16.14 37.21
N LEU A 385 -14.26 -15.34 38.07
CA LEU A 385 -15.06 -14.19 37.64
C LEU A 385 -14.21 -13.14 36.89
N LEU A 386 -13.05 -12.75 37.44
CA LEU A 386 -12.16 -11.80 36.76
C LEU A 386 -11.76 -12.33 35.38
N ALA A 387 -11.36 -13.59 35.29
CA ALA A 387 -10.97 -14.21 34.02
C ALA A 387 -12.12 -14.24 33.01
N ALA A 388 -13.34 -14.57 33.45
CA ALA A 388 -14.53 -14.59 32.58
C ALA A 388 -14.91 -13.17 32.09
N GLN A 389 -14.84 -12.15 32.96
CA GLN A 389 -15.09 -10.75 32.57
C GLN A 389 -14.09 -10.26 31.54
N GLN A 390 -12.79 -10.52 31.75
CA GLN A 390 -11.74 -10.15 30.79
C GLN A 390 -11.86 -10.92 29.48
N ALA A 391 -12.27 -12.19 29.51
CA ALA A 391 -12.45 -13.00 28.32
C ALA A 391 -13.65 -12.52 27.48
N LEU A 392 -14.76 -12.14 28.11
CA LEU A 392 -15.92 -11.59 27.43
C LEU A 392 -15.60 -10.25 26.75
N SER A 393 -14.98 -9.31 27.48
CA SER A 393 -14.53 -8.02 26.94
C SER A 393 -13.63 -8.21 25.71
N ARG A 394 -12.67 -9.13 25.79
CA ARG A 394 -11.79 -9.47 24.66
C ARG A 394 -12.57 -10.09 23.49
N ALA A 395 -13.48 -11.04 23.75
CA ALA A 395 -14.26 -11.70 22.70
C ALA A 395 -15.13 -10.73 21.92
N MET A 396 -15.71 -9.72 22.59
CA MET A 396 -16.47 -8.64 21.97
C MET A 396 -15.58 -7.82 21.02
N VAL A 397 -14.45 -7.35 21.50
CA VAL A 397 -13.50 -6.56 20.70
C VAL A 397 -12.99 -7.37 19.50
N ASP A 398 -12.61 -8.63 19.70
CA ASP A 398 -12.13 -9.53 18.64
C ASP A 398 -13.18 -9.77 17.55
N TYR A 399 -14.47 -9.85 17.92
CA TYR A 399 -15.55 -9.96 16.94
C TYR A 399 -15.63 -8.71 16.06
N HIS A 400 -15.65 -7.52 16.65
CA HIS A 400 -15.73 -6.28 15.90
C HIS A 400 -14.51 -6.06 15.00
N LYS A 401 -13.31 -6.36 15.48
CA LYS A 401 -12.07 -6.34 14.67
C LYS A 401 -12.14 -7.30 13.49
N THR A 402 -12.61 -8.53 13.71
CA THR A 402 -12.76 -9.54 12.65
C THR A 402 -13.81 -9.12 11.63
N ARG A 403 -14.91 -8.49 12.09
CA ARG A 403 -15.94 -7.94 11.22
C ARG A 403 -15.41 -6.82 10.33
N LEU A 404 -14.70 -5.86 10.91
CA LEU A 404 -14.10 -4.75 10.15
C LEU A 404 -13.05 -5.27 9.15
N LYS A 405 -12.26 -6.27 9.53
CA LYS A 405 -11.33 -6.92 8.63
C LYS A 405 -12.03 -7.56 7.43
N LEU A 406 -13.10 -8.32 7.66
CA LEU A 406 -13.90 -8.91 6.59
C LEU A 406 -14.47 -7.83 5.65
N LEU A 407 -15.01 -6.73 6.16
CA LEU A 407 -15.52 -5.62 5.35
C LEU A 407 -14.43 -4.97 4.50
N LYS A 408 -13.23 -4.81 5.03
CA LYS A 408 -12.07 -4.33 4.26
C LYS A 408 -11.69 -5.33 3.17
N ASP A 409 -11.59 -6.63 3.50
CA ASP A 409 -11.12 -7.67 2.59
C ASP A 409 -12.13 -7.99 1.48
N VAL A 410 -13.42 -7.69 1.70
CA VAL A 410 -14.48 -7.68 0.67
C VAL A 410 -14.49 -6.37 -0.15
N GLY A 411 -13.78 -5.32 0.30
CA GLY A 411 -13.75 -4.03 -0.37
C GLY A 411 -14.97 -3.14 -0.10
N SER A 412 -15.74 -3.43 0.95
CA SER A 412 -16.96 -2.69 1.34
C SER A 412 -16.71 -1.67 2.46
N LEU A 413 -15.46 -1.50 2.89
CA LEU A 413 -15.10 -0.51 3.90
C LEU A 413 -14.90 0.85 3.22
N ASP A 414 -15.87 1.75 3.41
CA ASP A 414 -15.73 3.17 3.06
C ASP A 414 -15.19 3.93 4.27
N THR A 415 -14.11 4.67 4.05
CA THR A 415 -13.43 5.50 5.07
C THR A 415 -13.82 6.95 4.93
#